data_42a61897096060b8f67f0a504c3041a8
#
_entry.id   42a61897096060b8f67f0a504c3041a8
#
_cell.length_a   1.000
_cell.length_b   1.000
_cell.length_c   1.000
_cell.angle_alpha   90.00
_cell.angle_beta   90.00
_cell.angle_gamma   90.00
#
_symmetry.space_group_name_H-M   'P 1'
#
loop_
_entity.id
_entity.type
_entity.pdbx_description
1 polymer ?
#
loop_
_entity_poly.entity_id
_entity_poly.type
_entity_poly.pdbx_seq_one_letter_code
_entity_poly.pdbx_strand_id
1 'polypeptide(L)'
;MDDLVKTSNKFLIPKSMKAWVLGNPNELKLIDKDVPLPKKSEVLIRIDAVAICATDLDVISHGTPAVIEGGLPFNKNFTPGHEYMGTIGALGPSVDEFEIGNRVTVEIHSGCGQCKRCRMGMYTSCHNYGLNFGDKDKGHRANGFTSDGGFKQY
;
A
#
# COMPACT_ATOMS: atom_id res chain seq x y z
N MET A 1 -12.40 -16.57 -15.75
CA MET A 1 -12.56 -17.58 -14.70
C MET A 1 -11.24 -17.72 -13.95
N ASP A 2 -10.95 -16.84 -13.01
CA ASP A 2 -9.92 -17.07 -11.99
C ASP A 2 -10.20 -16.05 -10.87
N ASP A 3 -11.31 -16.31 -10.14
CA ASP A 3 -11.73 -15.48 -9.00
C ASP A 3 -11.01 -15.87 -7.68
N LEU A 4 -9.98 -16.71 -7.76
CA LEU A 4 -9.28 -17.25 -6.61
C LEU A 4 -7.91 -16.60 -6.42
N VAL A 5 -7.56 -16.36 -5.16
CA VAL A 5 -6.19 -15.96 -4.77
C VAL A 5 -5.25 -17.13 -5.04
N LYS A 6 -4.18 -16.87 -5.81
CA LYS A 6 -3.13 -17.86 -6.08
C LYS A 6 -2.08 -17.79 -4.96
N THR A 7 -1.76 -18.92 -4.36
CA THR A 7 -0.73 -19.07 -3.32
C THR A 7 0.25 -20.18 -3.71
N SER A 8 1.38 -20.29 -3.00
CA SER A 8 2.38 -21.32 -3.24
C SER A 8 2.82 -21.96 -1.92
N ASN A 9 3.02 -23.26 -1.93
CA ASN A 9 3.57 -23.99 -0.78
C ASN A 9 5.01 -23.57 -0.42
N LYS A 10 5.71 -22.86 -1.31
CA LYS A 10 7.02 -22.27 -1.05
C LYS A 10 6.96 -21.00 -0.20
N PHE A 11 5.81 -20.35 -0.13
CA PHE A 11 5.58 -19.11 0.60
C PHE A 11 4.40 -19.28 1.55
N LEU A 12 4.69 -19.80 2.74
CA LEU A 12 3.68 -19.92 3.79
C LEU A 12 3.31 -18.51 4.29
N ILE A 13 2.08 -18.10 4.01
CA ILE A 13 1.54 -16.83 4.47
C ILE A 13 0.95 -17.04 5.86
N PRO A 14 1.46 -16.35 6.90
CA PRO A 14 0.91 -16.45 8.25
C PRO A 14 -0.45 -15.77 8.32
N LYS A 15 -1.25 -16.11 9.32
CA LYS A 15 -2.54 -15.44 9.57
C LYS A 15 -2.36 -14.02 10.09
N SER A 16 -1.31 -13.80 10.88
CA SER A 16 -0.99 -12.51 11.49
C SER A 16 0.46 -12.15 11.27
N MET A 17 0.76 -10.87 11.37
CA MET A 17 2.08 -10.28 11.20
C MET A 17 2.31 -9.19 12.25
N LYS A 18 3.57 -8.86 12.50
CA LYS A 18 3.93 -7.64 13.23
C LYS A 18 3.89 -6.45 12.28
N ALA A 19 3.27 -5.37 12.74
CA ALA A 19 3.19 -4.11 12.01
C ALA A 19 3.34 -2.93 12.96
N TRP A 20 4.08 -1.91 12.54
CA TRP A 20 4.10 -0.62 13.20
C TRP A 20 2.88 0.18 12.76
N VAL A 21 2.11 0.67 13.71
CA VAL A 21 0.89 1.43 13.45
C VAL A 21 1.01 2.79 14.10
N LEU A 22 0.77 3.82 13.30
CA LEU A 22 0.70 5.20 13.77
C LEU A 22 -0.73 5.51 14.19
N GLY A 23 -0.88 5.89 15.45
CA GLY A 23 -2.11 6.44 16.02
C GLY A 23 -2.14 7.97 15.91
N ASN A 24 -2.08 8.66 17.05
CA ASN A 24 -1.82 10.09 17.06
C ASN A 24 -0.34 10.38 16.75
N PRO A 25 0.04 11.64 16.46
CA PRO A 25 1.44 12.02 16.33
C PRO A 25 2.30 11.50 17.50
N ASN A 26 3.45 10.94 17.17
CA ASN A 26 4.40 10.27 18.08
C ASN A 26 3.88 8.98 18.76
N GLU A 27 2.74 8.46 18.38
CA GLU A 27 2.19 7.20 18.92
C GLU A 27 2.40 6.03 17.96
N LEU A 28 3.63 5.75 17.59
CA LEU A 28 3.97 4.58 16.77
C LEU A 28 4.07 3.33 17.66
N LYS A 29 3.22 2.34 17.42
CA LYS A 29 3.09 1.11 18.22
C LYS A 29 3.27 -0.14 17.37
N LEU A 30 4.04 -1.10 17.87
CA LEU A 30 4.15 -2.43 17.26
C LEU A 30 2.98 -3.31 17.73
N ILE A 31 2.15 -3.74 16.82
CA ILE A 31 0.99 -4.58 17.10
C ILE A 31 0.96 -5.84 16.23
N ASP A 32 0.14 -6.80 16.63
CA ASP A 32 -0.26 -7.90 15.76
C ASP A 32 -1.41 -7.44 14.85
N LYS A 33 -1.27 -7.70 13.57
CA LYS A 33 -2.25 -7.33 12.54
C LYS A 33 -2.50 -8.53 11.64
N ASP A 34 -3.72 -8.73 11.19
CA ASP A 34 -4.02 -9.79 10.23
C ASP A 34 -3.30 -9.54 8.90
N VAL A 35 -2.79 -10.60 8.28
CA VAL A 35 -2.23 -10.51 6.94
C VAL A 35 -3.40 -10.44 5.95
N PRO A 36 -3.51 -9.36 5.14
CA PRO A 36 -4.61 -9.21 4.21
C PRO A 36 -4.49 -10.21 3.05
N LEU A 37 -5.62 -10.68 2.55
CA LEU A 37 -5.64 -11.38 1.26
C LEU A 37 -5.68 -10.35 0.12
N PRO A 38 -4.91 -10.56 -0.96
CA PRO A 38 -4.92 -9.66 -2.09
C PRO A 38 -6.27 -9.73 -2.82
N LYS A 39 -6.83 -8.56 -3.13
CA LYS A 39 -8.06 -8.42 -3.91
C LYS A 39 -7.76 -8.51 -5.40
N LYS A 40 -8.78 -8.36 -6.23
CA LYS A 40 -8.64 -8.32 -7.69
C LYS A 40 -7.60 -7.27 -8.11
N SER A 41 -6.65 -7.70 -8.95
CA SER A 41 -5.53 -6.88 -9.44
C SER A 41 -4.58 -6.38 -8.34
N GLU A 42 -4.53 -7.06 -7.21
CA GLU A 42 -3.57 -6.80 -6.13
C GLU A 42 -2.62 -7.99 -5.94
N VAL A 43 -1.45 -7.71 -5.40
CA VAL A 43 -0.49 -8.73 -4.97
C VAL A 43 -0.21 -8.57 -3.48
N LEU A 44 0.05 -9.69 -2.80
CA LEU A 44 0.57 -9.67 -1.44
C LEU A 44 2.09 -9.75 -1.50
N ILE A 45 2.77 -8.80 -0.89
CA ILE A 45 4.23 -8.72 -0.86
C ILE A 45 4.73 -9.02 0.54
N ARG A 46 5.59 -10.03 0.67
CA ARG A 46 6.42 -10.18 1.87
C ARG A 46 7.49 -9.10 1.82
N ILE A 47 7.53 -8.23 2.81
CA ILE A 47 8.47 -7.11 2.85
C ILE A 47 9.87 -7.64 3.19
N ASP A 48 10.83 -7.41 2.32
CA ASP A 48 12.23 -7.80 2.50
C ASP A 48 13.08 -6.64 3.03
N ALA A 49 12.76 -5.40 2.64
CA ALA A 49 13.41 -4.18 3.12
C ALA A 49 12.49 -2.97 2.97
N VAL A 50 12.65 -2.01 3.87
CA VAL A 50 11.99 -0.70 3.82
C VAL A 50 13.03 0.38 4.15
N ALA A 51 13.09 1.43 3.35
CA ALA A 51 13.88 2.62 3.64
C ALA A 51 13.08 3.56 4.56
N ILE A 52 13.79 4.27 5.41
CA ILE A 52 13.21 5.35 6.24
C ILE A 52 13.50 6.68 5.53
N CYS A 53 12.45 7.32 5.08
CA CYS A 53 12.49 8.64 4.46
C CYS A 53 12.31 9.75 5.51
N ALA A 54 12.77 10.95 5.22
CA ALA A 54 12.48 12.11 6.05
C ALA A 54 10.97 12.36 6.21
N THR A 55 10.19 12.04 5.18
CA THR A 55 8.73 12.11 5.20
C THR A 55 8.10 11.17 6.23
N ASP A 56 8.68 9.99 6.48
CA ASP A 56 8.19 9.08 7.52
C ASP A 56 8.37 9.70 8.91
N LEU A 57 9.51 10.37 9.17
CA LEU A 57 9.77 11.05 10.43
C LEU A 57 8.80 12.22 10.64
N ASP A 58 8.52 12.97 9.58
CA ASP A 58 7.58 14.08 9.61
C ASP A 58 6.14 13.59 9.89
N VAL A 59 5.70 12.58 9.17
CA VAL A 59 4.37 11.94 9.36
C VAL A 59 4.24 11.34 10.77
N ILE A 60 5.27 10.67 11.27
CA ILE A 60 5.24 10.11 12.64
C ILE A 60 5.16 11.22 13.68
N SER A 61 5.89 12.31 13.51
CA SER A 61 5.99 13.39 14.49
C SER A 61 4.79 14.33 14.48
N HIS A 62 4.23 14.62 13.32
CA HIS A 62 3.20 15.64 13.13
C HIS A 62 1.86 15.09 12.65
N GLY A 63 1.81 13.81 12.31
CA GLY A 63 0.66 13.24 11.63
C GLY A 63 0.69 13.53 10.12
N THR A 64 -0.39 13.17 9.46
CA THR A 64 -0.52 13.36 8.02
C THR A 64 -0.73 14.84 7.67
N PRO A 65 -0.06 15.35 6.63
CA PRO A 65 -0.22 16.76 6.24
C PRO A 65 -1.69 17.09 5.94
N ALA A 66 -2.16 18.27 6.40
CA ALA A 66 -3.52 18.75 6.20
C ALA A 66 -3.97 18.79 4.72
N VAL A 67 -3.02 18.97 3.80
CA VAL A 67 -3.29 18.89 2.34
C VAL A 67 -3.79 17.51 1.92
N ILE A 68 -3.46 16.48 2.68
CA ILE A 68 -3.88 15.11 2.44
C ILE A 68 -5.10 14.76 3.29
N GLU A 69 -5.35 15.47 4.40
CA GLU A 69 -6.50 15.25 5.30
C GLU A 69 -7.86 15.50 4.65
N GLY A 70 -7.91 16.22 3.56
CA GLY A 70 -9.15 16.48 2.82
C GLY A 70 -9.62 15.34 1.92
N GLY A 71 -8.85 14.26 1.79
CA GLY A 71 -9.18 13.12 0.95
C GLY A 71 -9.44 11.86 1.75
N LEU A 72 -10.57 11.22 1.53
CA LEU A 72 -10.81 9.87 2.02
C LEU A 72 -9.92 8.87 1.26
N PRO A 73 -9.51 7.78 1.90
CA PRO A 73 -9.60 7.53 3.32
C PRO A 73 -8.24 7.77 3.99
N PHE A 74 -8.13 8.84 4.75
CA PHE A 74 -7.05 8.89 5.74
C PHE A 74 -7.36 7.86 6.81
N ASN A 75 -6.65 6.78 6.78
CA ASN A 75 -6.79 5.73 7.78
C ASN A 75 -6.05 6.17 9.05
N LYS A 76 -6.80 6.56 10.06
CA LYS A 76 -6.26 6.59 11.43
C LYS A 76 -5.83 5.16 11.77
N ASN A 77 -4.65 4.98 12.36
CA ASN A 77 -4.04 3.68 12.63
C ASN A 77 -3.54 2.93 11.39
N PHE A 78 -2.98 3.64 10.45
CA PHE A 78 -2.30 3.06 9.31
C PHE A 78 -0.85 2.65 9.64
N THR A 79 -0.28 1.80 8.81
CA THR A 79 1.14 1.43 8.85
C THR A 79 1.92 2.36 7.93
N PRO A 80 2.89 3.16 8.43
CA PRO A 80 3.73 4.01 7.60
C PRO A 80 4.74 3.20 6.75
N GLY A 81 5.66 3.92 6.10
CA GLY A 81 6.71 3.35 5.25
C GLY A 81 6.25 3.26 3.80
N HIS A 82 6.78 4.13 2.96
CA HIS A 82 6.34 4.26 1.57
C HIS A 82 7.42 3.88 0.54
N GLU A 83 8.63 3.56 0.99
CA GLU A 83 9.76 3.16 0.15
C GLU A 83 10.20 1.75 0.52
N TYR A 84 9.60 0.73 -0.11
CA TYR A 84 9.87 -0.66 0.24
C TYR A 84 9.96 -1.58 -0.96
N MET A 85 10.60 -2.70 -0.73
CA MET A 85 10.72 -3.79 -1.66
C MET A 85 10.43 -5.13 -0.98
N GLY A 86 10.10 -6.11 -1.77
CA GLY A 86 9.82 -7.43 -1.24
C GLY A 86 9.63 -8.49 -2.30
N THR A 87 9.14 -9.61 -1.85
CA THR A 87 8.88 -10.79 -2.66
C THR A 87 7.39 -11.08 -2.70
N ILE A 88 6.83 -11.27 -3.89
CA ILE A 88 5.42 -11.61 -4.06
C ILE A 88 5.13 -12.97 -3.45
N GLY A 89 4.26 -13.03 -2.45
CA GLY A 89 3.82 -14.24 -1.75
C GLY A 89 2.48 -14.79 -2.21
N ALA A 90 1.60 -13.92 -2.72
CA ALA A 90 0.32 -14.32 -3.30
C ALA A 90 -0.14 -13.34 -4.38
N LEU A 91 -0.96 -13.84 -5.30
CA LEU A 91 -1.57 -13.07 -6.38
C LEU A 91 -3.08 -13.06 -6.21
N GLY A 92 -3.68 -11.89 -6.26
CA GLY A 92 -5.12 -11.73 -6.33
C GLY A 92 -5.68 -12.11 -7.71
N PRO A 93 -7.00 -12.21 -7.83
CA PRO A 93 -7.64 -12.48 -9.11
C PRO A 93 -7.24 -11.48 -10.20
N SER A 94 -7.13 -11.97 -11.43
CA SER A 94 -6.78 -11.17 -12.63
C SER A 94 -5.38 -10.52 -12.58
N VAL A 95 -4.46 -11.05 -11.80
CA VAL A 95 -3.03 -10.73 -11.89
C VAL A 95 -2.36 -11.80 -12.74
N ASP A 96 -1.81 -11.40 -13.89
CA ASP A 96 -1.17 -12.27 -14.88
C ASP A 96 0.24 -11.80 -15.30
N GLU A 97 0.59 -10.55 -14.98
CA GLU A 97 1.91 -9.97 -15.26
C GLU A 97 2.99 -10.31 -14.22
N PHE A 98 2.64 -10.97 -13.11
CA PHE A 98 3.55 -11.35 -12.06
C PHE A 98 3.46 -12.82 -11.69
N GLU A 99 4.54 -13.34 -11.11
CA GLU A 99 4.61 -14.68 -10.52
C GLU A 99 4.94 -14.61 -9.02
N ILE A 100 4.46 -15.62 -8.27
CA ILE A 100 4.83 -15.78 -6.86
C ILE A 100 6.35 -16.04 -6.80
N GLY A 101 7.04 -15.26 -5.97
CA GLY A 101 8.50 -15.28 -5.86
C GLY A 101 9.20 -14.17 -6.63
N ASN A 102 8.51 -13.41 -7.46
CA ASN A 102 9.11 -12.23 -8.08
C ASN A 102 9.51 -11.21 -7.02
N ARG A 103 10.68 -10.61 -7.18
CA ARG A 103 11.13 -9.48 -6.37
C ARG A 103 10.66 -8.18 -7.01
N VAL A 104 10.07 -7.32 -6.20
CA VAL A 104 9.47 -6.07 -6.66
C VAL A 104 9.83 -4.91 -5.74
N THR A 105 9.88 -3.71 -6.30
CA THR A 105 9.82 -2.45 -5.56
C THR A 105 8.43 -1.86 -5.71
N VAL A 106 8.00 -1.06 -4.75
CA VAL A 106 6.65 -0.52 -4.73
C VAL A 106 6.69 0.98 -4.99
N GLU A 107 5.93 1.41 -5.98
CA GLU A 107 5.64 2.82 -6.22
C GLU A 107 4.61 3.31 -5.20
N ILE A 108 4.83 4.51 -4.66
CA ILE A 108 3.98 5.09 -3.61
C ILE A 108 2.54 5.24 -4.09
N HIS A 109 2.38 5.89 -5.24
CA HIS A 109 1.06 6.25 -5.78
C HIS A 109 0.54 5.21 -6.76
N SER A 110 -0.74 4.90 -6.66
CA SER A 110 -1.40 4.03 -7.62
C SER A 110 -2.60 4.71 -8.26
N GLY A 111 -2.68 4.64 -9.58
CA GLY A 111 -3.81 5.13 -10.36
C GLY A 111 -4.89 4.08 -10.57
N CYS A 112 -5.94 4.45 -11.31
CA CYS A 112 -7.00 3.52 -11.69
C CYS A 112 -6.67 2.67 -12.93
N GLY A 113 -5.56 2.94 -13.62
CA GLY A 113 -5.16 2.27 -14.87
C GLY A 113 -5.99 2.65 -16.12
N GLN A 114 -7.18 3.20 -15.96
CA GLN A 114 -8.17 3.32 -17.05
C GLN A 114 -8.42 4.77 -17.53
N CYS A 115 -8.22 5.77 -16.69
CA CYS A 115 -8.46 7.16 -17.08
C CYS A 115 -7.37 7.67 -18.07
N LYS A 116 -7.67 8.79 -18.73
CA LYS A 116 -6.74 9.40 -19.69
C LYS A 116 -5.34 9.60 -19.11
N ARG A 117 -5.23 10.12 -17.89
CA ARG A 117 -3.95 10.36 -17.20
C ARG A 117 -3.17 9.07 -16.98
N CYS A 118 -3.80 8.03 -16.45
CA CYS A 118 -3.15 6.73 -16.22
C CYS A 118 -2.64 6.12 -17.52
N ARG A 119 -3.43 6.17 -18.59
CA ARG A 119 -3.03 5.64 -19.91
C ARG A 119 -1.88 6.44 -20.57
N MET A 120 -1.62 7.63 -20.08
CA MET A 120 -0.45 8.45 -20.48
C MET A 120 0.75 8.27 -19.53
N GLY A 121 0.69 7.32 -18.56
CA GLY A 121 1.73 7.14 -17.55
C GLY A 121 1.68 8.15 -16.40
N MET A 122 0.72 9.06 -16.38
CA MET A 122 0.58 10.12 -15.37
C MET A 122 -0.34 9.67 -14.22
N TYR A 123 -0.08 8.50 -13.64
CA TYR A 123 -0.94 7.87 -12.63
C TYR A 123 -0.99 8.63 -11.31
N THR A 124 0.06 9.37 -10.93
CA THR A 124 0.06 10.26 -9.75
C THR A 124 -0.97 11.39 -9.88
N SER A 125 -1.34 11.75 -11.11
CA SER A 125 -2.38 12.71 -11.43
C SER A 125 -3.67 12.03 -11.90
N CYS A 126 -3.93 10.81 -11.44
CA CYS A 126 -5.12 10.04 -11.78
C CYS A 126 -6.40 10.84 -11.50
N HIS A 127 -7.34 10.86 -12.45
CA HIS A 127 -8.61 11.57 -12.27
C HIS A 127 -9.48 10.98 -11.15
N ASN A 128 -9.28 9.70 -10.80
CA ASN A 128 -10.06 9.04 -9.75
C ASN A 128 -9.35 9.07 -8.38
N TYR A 129 -8.01 8.92 -8.37
CA TYR A 129 -7.25 8.67 -7.13
C TYR A 129 -5.98 9.52 -6.99
N GLY A 130 -5.77 10.48 -7.87
CA GLY A 130 -4.61 11.37 -7.79
C GLY A 130 -4.81 12.46 -6.74
N LEU A 131 -3.73 12.85 -6.06
CA LEU A 131 -3.76 13.83 -4.98
C LEU A 131 -4.39 15.17 -5.39
N ASN A 132 -4.03 15.69 -6.55
CA ASN A 132 -4.45 17.03 -6.99
C ASN A 132 -5.66 17.02 -7.93
N PHE A 133 -5.99 15.87 -8.52
CA PHE A 133 -6.97 15.77 -9.61
C PHE A 133 -7.99 14.65 -9.37
N GLY A 134 -7.83 13.92 -8.28
CA GLY A 134 -8.71 12.80 -7.95
C GLY A 134 -10.07 13.28 -7.46
N ASP A 135 -11.03 12.40 -7.61
CA ASP A 135 -12.34 12.54 -7.00
C ASP A 135 -12.19 12.35 -5.48
N LYS A 136 -12.48 13.38 -4.71
CA LYS A 136 -12.36 13.36 -3.24
C LYS A 136 -13.18 12.25 -2.59
N ASP A 137 -14.30 11.88 -3.20
CA ASP A 137 -15.17 10.81 -2.68
C ASP A 137 -14.58 9.42 -2.90
N LYS A 138 -13.66 9.26 -3.86
CA LYS A 138 -12.94 8.01 -4.11
C LYS A 138 -11.65 7.89 -3.32
N GLY A 139 -11.18 8.98 -2.74
CA GLY A 139 -9.96 9.05 -1.97
C GLY A 139 -8.67 9.02 -2.81
N HIS A 140 -7.57 9.28 -2.15
CA HIS A 140 -6.23 9.20 -2.72
C HIS A 140 -5.61 7.83 -2.42
N ARG A 141 -4.90 7.23 -3.38
CA ARG A 141 -4.20 5.95 -3.21
C ARG A 141 -2.70 6.17 -3.11
N ALA A 142 -2.19 6.08 -1.89
CA ALA A 142 -0.75 6.17 -1.63
C ALA A 142 -0.37 5.20 -0.50
N ASN A 143 0.54 4.28 -0.81
CA ASN A 143 1.06 3.31 0.16
C ASN A 143 1.86 4.03 1.25
N GLY A 144 1.63 3.69 2.51
CA GLY A 144 2.27 4.34 3.66
C GLY A 144 1.71 5.69 4.05
N PHE A 145 0.60 6.13 3.40
CA PHE A 145 -0.11 7.37 3.71
C PHE A 145 -1.62 7.16 3.83
N THR A 146 -2.28 6.76 2.76
CA THR A 146 -3.73 6.51 2.74
C THR A 146 -4.08 5.03 2.83
N SER A 147 -3.12 4.18 2.60
CA SER A 147 -3.16 2.74 2.82
C SER A 147 -1.91 2.29 3.58
N ASP A 148 -1.95 1.09 4.13
CA ASP A 148 -0.81 0.53 4.85
C ASP A 148 0.44 0.45 3.95
N GLY A 149 1.56 0.88 4.50
CA GLY A 149 2.87 0.85 3.86
C GLY A 149 3.75 -0.31 4.32
N GLY A 150 5.07 -0.11 4.25
CA GLY A 150 6.08 -1.14 4.39
C GLY A 150 6.60 -1.41 5.81
N PHE A 151 6.20 -0.66 6.85
CA PHE A 151 6.65 -0.94 8.23
C PHE A 151 5.91 -2.12 8.85
N LYS A 152 5.83 -3.22 8.12
CA LYS A 152 5.19 -4.50 8.47
C LYS A 152 5.86 -5.65 7.73
N GLN A 153 5.43 -6.88 7.99
CA GLN A 153 6.02 -8.07 7.35
C GLN A 153 5.39 -8.42 5.99
N TYR A 154 4.11 -8.07 5.78
CA TYR A 154 3.36 -8.32 4.54
C TYR A 154 2.50 -7.12 4.14
#